data_5f288f1c0217af825b2daa35ef58a8a3
#
_entry.id   5f288f1c0217af825b2daa35ef58a8a3
#
_cell.length_a   1.000
_cell.length_b   1.000
_cell.length_c   1.000
_cell.angle_alpha   90.00
_cell.angle_beta   90.00
_cell.angle_gamma   90.00
#
_symmetry.space_group_name_H-M   'P 1'
#
loop_
_entity.id
_entity.type
_entity.pdbx_description
1 polymer ?
#
loop_
_entity_poly.entity_id
_entity_poly.type
_entity_poly.pdbx_seq_one_letter_code
_entity_poly.pdbx_strand_id
1 'polypeptide(L)'
;KYLPRDAGPDMLFALRDHLGFAKNVIVQASCHGTDNAATLDAIAKSNGKARGVAVVDPAISEADLHALHEGGIRGIRFNFLKRLVDDAPKDKFLEIANRLPKGWHVVIYFEADILDELRPFMDAIPVPLVIDHMGRPDVRQGPDGADMKAFRAFLDSRDDIWFKATCPDRLDAIKEGGAGDPWNAFADAVAPLVADYQDRVLWGTDWPHPNMDTE
;
A
#
# COMPACT_ATOMS: atom_id res chain seq x y z
N LYS A 1 12.93 5.47 -12.59
CA LYS A 1 12.77 4.98 -11.21
C LYS A 1 13.66 5.81 -10.30
N TYR A 2 13.23 6.03 -9.09
CA TYR A 2 13.97 6.77 -8.07
C TYR A 2 15.03 5.89 -7.38
N LEU A 3 16.04 6.50 -6.77
CA LEU A 3 17.04 5.84 -5.93
C LEU A 3 16.74 6.22 -4.46
N PRO A 4 16.21 5.31 -3.64
CA PRO A 4 15.93 5.61 -2.24
C PRO A 4 17.22 5.72 -1.43
N ARG A 5 17.13 6.34 -0.24
CA ARG A 5 18.20 6.29 0.76
C ARG A 5 18.40 4.88 1.28
N ASP A 6 19.60 4.56 1.73
CA ASP A 6 19.85 3.32 2.46
C ASP A 6 18.98 3.27 3.72
N ALA A 7 18.22 2.18 3.84
CA ALA A 7 17.24 1.99 4.89
C ALA A 7 17.21 0.51 5.29
N GLY A 8 18.19 0.12 6.08
CA GLY A 8 18.37 -1.27 6.52
C GLY A 8 17.35 -1.71 7.57
N PRO A 9 17.23 -3.04 7.82
CA PRO A 9 16.28 -3.61 8.76
C PRO A 9 16.48 -3.11 10.20
N ASP A 10 17.70 -2.85 10.64
CA ASP A 10 17.97 -2.34 12.00
C ASP A 10 17.32 -0.97 12.23
N MET A 11 17.36 -0.08 11.24
CA MET A 11 16.70 1.22 11.30
C MET A 11 15.18 1.08 11.34
N LEU A 12 14.62 0.18 10.52
CA LEU A 12 13.19 -0.11 10.52
C LEU A 12 12.71 -0.63 11.87
N PHE A 13 13.49 -1.55 12.48
CA PHE A 13 13.12 -2.14 13.76
C PHE A 13 13.26 -1.15 14.89
N ALA A 14 14.29 -0.29 14.88
CA ALA A 14 14.42 0.79 15.84
C ALA A 14 13.24 1.77 15.76
N LEU A 15 12.80 2.13 14.55
CA LEU A 15 11.62 2.97 14.36
C LEU A 15 10.35 2.30 14.89
N ARG A 16 10.12 1.03 14.52
CA ARG A 16 8.99 0.23 15.03
C ARG A 16 8.93 0.22 16.55
N ASP A 17 10.07 -0.08 17.18
CA ASP A 17 10.17 -0.20 18.63
C ASP A 17 10.02 1.18 19.32
N HIS A 18 10.54 2.25 18.73
CA HIS A 18 10.35 3.64 19.19
C HIS A 18 8.88 4.06 19.15
N LEU A 19 8.15 3.68 18.10
CA LEU A 19 6.73 3.94 17.96
C LEU A 19 5.83 3.01 18.79
N GLY A 20 6.40 2.01 19.47
CA GLY A 20 5.67 1.08 20.32
C GLY A 20 4.90 -0.02 19.60
N PHE A 21 5.18 -0.28 18.32
CA PHE A 21 4.52 -1.35 17.59
C PHE A 21 5.15 -2.72 17.86
N ALA A 22 4.31 -3.71 18.12
CA ALA A 22 4.76 -5.09 18.36
C ALA A 22 5.23 -5.80 17.09
N LYS A 23 4.64 -5.45 15.93
CA LYS A 23 4.89 -6.08 14.63
C LYS A 23 4.80 -5.04 13.51
N ASN A 24 5.37 -5.39 12.35
CA ASN A 24 5.25 -4.56 11.15
C ASN A 24 5.05 -5.40 9.88
N VAL A 25 4.54 -4.77 8.84
CA VAL A 25 4.49 -5.32 7.48
C VAL A 25 5.44 -4.51 6.61
N ILE A 26 6.34 -5.22 5.93
CA ILE A 26 7.32 -4.64 5.02
C ILE A 26 6.75 -4.76 3.61
N VAL A 27 6.55 -3.63 2.95
CA VAL A 27 6.00 -3.59 1.59
C VAL A 27 7.13 -3.34 0.61
N GLN A 28 7.29 -4.21 -0.36
CA GLN A 28 8.29 -4.07 -1.41
C GLN A 28 8.18 -2.73 -2.13
N ALA A 29 9.27 -1.97 -2.15
CA ALA A 29 9.32 -0.69 -2.84
C ALA A 29 9.46 -0.89 -4.36
N SER A 30 8.82 -0.02 -5.15
CA SER A 30 8.83 -0.13 -6.63
C SER A 30 10.21 -0.04 -7.25
N CYS A 31 11.20 0.58 -6.58
CA CYS A 31 12.58 0.68 -7.06
C CYS A 31 13.29 -0.68 -7.12
N HIS A 32 12.92 -1.64 -6.27
CA HIS A 32 13.47 -2.98 -6.26
C HIS A 32 12.85 -3.92 -7.32
N GLY A 33 11.76 -3.49 -7.97
CA GLY A 33 11.06 -4.35 -8.93
C GLY A 33 10.64 -5.67 -8.28
N THR A 34 10.89 -6.78 -8.96
CA THR A 34 10.53 -8.14 -8.50
C THR A 34 11.62 -8.81 -7.66
N ASP A 35 12.72 -8.14 -7.36
CA ASP A 35 13.75 -8.65 -6.44
C ASP A 35 13.34 -8.39 -4.99
N ASN A 36 12.77 -9.39 -4.34
CA ASN A 36 12.29 -9.33 -2.96
C ASN A 36 13.35 -9.70 -1.91
N ALA A 37 14.63 -9.82 -2.28
CA ALA A 37 15.70 -10.27 -1.38
C ALA A 37 15.83 -9.39 -0.12
N ALA A 38 15.78 -8.06 -0.27
CA ALA A 38 15.86 -7.14 0.87
C ALA A 38 14.67 -7.29 1.82
N THR A 39 13.47 -7.47 1.29
CA THR A 39 12.25 -7.71 2.09
C THR A 39 12.33 -9.02 2.85
N LEU A 40 12.78 -10.10 2.21
CA LEU A 40 12.95 -11.41 2.83
C LEU A 40 14.04 -11.40 3.91
N ASP A 41 15.18 -10.74 3.66
CA ASP A 41 16.26 -10.58 4.65
C ASP A 41 15.75 -9.84 5.90
N ALA A 42 15.01 -8.75 5.72
CA ALA A 42 14.42 -8.03 6.84
C ALA A 42 13.40 -8.87 7.62
N ILE A 43 12.56 -9.66 6.95
CA ILE A 43 11.63 -10.58 7.64
C ILE A 43 12.40 -11.61 8.46
N ALA A 44 13.43 -12.23 7.88
CA ALA A 44 14.26 -13.23 8.56
C ALA A 44 14.93 -12.66 9.83
N LYS A 45 15.43 -11.43 9.76
CA LYS A 45 16.06 -10.71 10.90
C LYS A 45 15.06 -10.21 11.95
N SER A 46 13.77 -10.23 11.67
CA SER A 46 12.73 -9.63 12.55
C SER A 46 12.39 -10.44 13.80
N ASN A 47 12.93 -11.64 13.97
CA ASN A 47 12.54 -12.57 15.04
C ASN A 47 11.02 -12.85 15.07
N GLY A 48 10.41 -13.03 13.90
CA GLY A 48 8.98 -13.31 13.74
C GLY A 48 8.06 -12.10 13.87
N LYS A 49 8.60 -10.91 14.08
CA LYS A 49 7.82 -9.67 14.26
C LYS A 49 7.46 -8.98 12.93
N ALA A 50 7.90 -9.49 11.79
CA ALA A 50 7.55 -8.93 10.49
C ALA A 50 6.90 -9.96 9.56
N ARG A 51 6.09 -9.45 8.62
CA ARG A 51 5.61 -10.12 7.41
C ARG A 51 5.85 -9.18 6.23
N GLY A 52 5.77 -9.73 5.01
CA GLY A 52 6.04 -8.94 3.82
C GLY A 52 4.91 -8.97 2.80
N VAL A 53 4.91 -7.94 1.97
CA VAL A 53 4.16 -7.85 0.72
C VAL A 53 5.16 -7.74 -0.41
N ALA A 54 5.14 -8.69 -1.34
CA ALA A 54 6.08 -8.79 -2.45
C ALA A 54 5.56 -8.09 -3.72
N VAL A 55 6.46 -7.72 -4.61
CA VAL A 55 6.16 -7.48 -6.03
C VAL A 55 6.71 -8.67 -6.80
N VAL A 56 5.91 -9.28 -7.64
CA VAL A 56 6.26 -10.50 -8.35
C VAL A 56 6.02 -10.38 -9.85
N ASP A 57 6.78 -11.13 -10.63
CA ASP A 57 6.49 -11.29 -12.05
C ASP A 57 5.16 -12.06 -12.20
N PRO A 58 4.24 -11.64 -13.08
CA PRO A 58 3.02 -12.39 -13.34
C PRO A 58 3.24 -13.85 -13.77
N ALA A 59 4.40 -14.17 -14.32
CA ALA A 59 4.78 -15.53 -14.71
C ALA A 59 5.45 -16.35 -13.58
N ILE A 60 5.45 -15.84 -12.34
CA ILE A 60 6.04 -16.53 -11.18
C ILE A 60 5.54 -17.97 -11.04
N SER A 61 6.43 -18.91 -10.75
CA SER A 61 6.09 -20.31 -10.54
C SER A 61 5.39 -20.57 -9.20
N GLU A 62 4.64 -21.68 -9.09
CA GLU A 62 4.05 -22.13 -7.81
C GLU A 62 5.14 -22.38 -6.75
N ALA A 63 6.28 -22.94 -7.17
CA ALA A 63 7.40 -23.19 -6.28
C ALA A 63 7.97 -21.90 -5.68
N ASP A 64 8.09 -20.84 -6.50
CA ASP A 64 8.57 -19.54 -6.03
C ASP A 64 7.53 -18.83 -5.15
N LEU A 65 6.23 -18.94 -5.47
CA LEU A 65 5.17 -18.44 -4.57
C LEU A 65 5.21 -19.15 -3.21
N HIS A 66 5.43 -20.46 -3.21
CA HIS A 66 5.59 -21.23 -1.98
C HIS A 66 6.85 -20.80 -1.20
N ALA A 67 7.98 -20.60 -1.87
CA ALA A 67 9.20 -20.10 -1.23
C ALA A 67 9.01 -18.71 -0.60
N LEU A 68 8.30 -17.80 -1.27
CA LEU A 68 7.92 -16.52 -0.71
C LEU A 68 7.03 -16.68 0.54
N HIS A 69 6.08 -17.63 0.52
CA HIS A 69 5.22 -17.92 1.67
C HIS A 69 6.03 -18.39 2.88
N GLU A 70 6.94 -19.35 2.68
CA GLU A 70 7.85 -19.84 3.74
C GLU A 70 8.77 -18.72 4.25
N GLY A 71 9.19 -17.80 3.37
CA GLY A 71 9.96 -16.61 3.71
C GLY A 71 9.17 -15.53 4.47
N GLY A 72 7.86 -15.73 4.71
CA GLY A 72 7.03 -14.82 5.50
C GLY A 72 6.28 -13.76 4.70
N ILE A 73 6.26 -13.84 3.38
CA ILE A 73 5.38 -13.02 2.53
C ILE A 73 3.92 -13.46 2.72
N ARG A 74 3.01 -12.48 2.78
CA ARG A 74 1.56 -12.70 2.99
C ARG A 74 0.68 -11.87 2.05
N GLY A 75 1.27 -11.29 1.03
CA GLY A 75 0.55 -10.56 0.00
C GLY A 75 1.44 -10.18 -1.16
N ILE A 76 0.81 -9.74 -2.22
CA ILE A 76 1.49 -9.15 -3.38
C ILE A 76 0.95 -7.75 -3.64
N ARG A 77 1.73 -6.93 -4.35
CA ARG A 77 1.36 -5.56 -4.66
C ARG A 77 1.25 -5.35 -6.16
N PHE A 78 0.12 -4.78 -6.58
CA PHE A 78 -0.10 -4.27 -7.92
C PHE A 78 -0.04 -2.74 -7.91
N ASN A 79 0.74 -2.17 -8.82
CA ASN A 79 0.92 -0.73 -8.93
C ASN A 79 0.36 -0.23 -10.26
N PHE A 80 -0.56 0.73 -10.19
CA PHE A 80 -1.20 1.37 -11.34
C PHE A 80 -0.78 2.82 -11.54
N LEU A 81 0.23 3.30 -10.80
CA LEU A 81 0.77 4.64 -11.01
C LEU A 81 1.63 4.68 -12.27
N LYS A 82 1.13 5.29 -13.32
CA LYS A 82 1.81 5.42 -14.63
C LYS A 82 3.23 5.97 -14.56
N ARG A 83 3.52 6.82 -13.59
CA ARG A 83 4.87 7.37 -13.37
C ARG A 83 5.86 6.38 -12.74
N LEU A 84 5.40 5.27 -12.17
CA LEU A 84 6.23 4.27 -11.48
C LEU A 84 6.32 2.94 -12.22
N VAL A 85 5.37 2.65 -13.09
CA VAL A 85 5.30 1.40 -13.85
C VAL A 85 5.02 1.67 -15.32
N ASP A 86 5.65 0.90 -16.18
CA ASP A 86 5.50 1.04 -17.63
C ASP A 86 4.24 0.32 -18.15
N ASP A 87 3.84 -0.76 -17.46
CA ASP A 87 2.68 -1.59 -17.82
C ASP A 87 2.02 -2.17 -16.56
N ALA A 88 0.71 -2.34 -16.61
CA ALA A 88 -0.11 -2.93 -15.55
C ALA A 88 -1.10 -3.94 -16.17
N PRO A 89 -0.65 -5.15 -16.55
CA PRO A 89 -1.44 -6.14 -17.27
C PRO A 89 -2.51 -6.76 -16.35
N LYS A 90 -3.72 -6.18 -16.35
CA LYS A 90 -4.83 -6.56 -15.46
C LYS A 90 -5.16 -8.05 -15.54
N ASP A 91 -5.19 -8.63 -16.76
CA ASP A 91 -5.49 -10.06 -16.94
C ASP A 91 -4.47 -10.97 -16.26
N LYS A 92 -3.18 -10.67 -16.42
CA LYS A 92 -2.09 -11.40 -15.76
C LYS A 92 -2.11 -11.21 -14.24
N PHE A 93 -2.49 -10.02 -13.77
CA PHE A 93 -2.66 -9.76 -12.34
C PHE A 93 -3.84 -10.56 -11.75
N LEU A 94 -4.92 -10.77 -12.50
CA LEU A 94 -6.01 -11.66 -12.09
C LEU A 94 -5.59 -13.13 -12.08
N GLU A 95 -4.84 -13.58 -13.08
CA GLU A 95 -4.30 -14.94 -13.12
C GLU A 95 -3.47 -15.25 -11.85
N ILE A 96 -2.57 -14.34 -11.46
CA ILE A 96 -1.75 -14.55 -10.27
C ILE A 96 -2.57 -14.43 -8.98
N ALA A 97 -3.54 -13.51 -8.92
CA ALA A 97 -4.40 -13.35 -7.74
C ALA A 97 -5.22 -14.63 -7.44
N ASN A 98 -5.61 -15.39 -8.47
CA ASN A 98 -6.29 -16.68 -8.34
C ASN A 98 -5.38 -17.84 -7.86
N ARG A 99 -4.06 -17.65 -7.89
CA ARG A 99 -3.06 -18.64 -7.50
C ARG A 99 -2.45 -18.36 -6.13
N LEU A 100 -2.83 -17.28 -5.47
CA LEU A 100 -2.24 -16.89 -4.19
C LEU A 100 -2.51 -17.93 -3.10
N PRO A 101 -1.51 -18.20 -2.24
CA PRO A 101 -1.70 -19.08 -1.09
C PRO A 101 -2.82 -18.58 -0.16
N LYS A 102 -3.50 -19.49 0.50
CA LYS A 102 -4.56 -19.16 1.46
C LYS A 102 -4.05 -18.19 2.53
N GLY A 103 -4.83 -17.15 2.81
CA GLY A 103 -4.50 -16.12 3.80
C GLY A 103 -3.60 -15.01 3.28
N TRP A 104 -3.35 -14.97 1.97
CA TRP A 104 -2.72 -13.82 1.34
C TRP A 104 -3.77 -12.78 0.95
N HIS A 105 -3.27 -11.56 0.67
CA HIS A 105 -4.05 -10.43 0.21
C HIS A 105 -3.34 -9.74 -0.97
N VAL A 106 -4.06 -8.88 -1.67
CA VAL A 106 -3.51 -8.04 -2.73
C VAL A 106 -3.50 -6.59 -2.25
N VAL A 107 -2.33 -5.96 -2.30
CA VAL A 107 -2.19 -4.50 -2.11
C VAL A 107 -2.31 -3.82 -3.46
N ILE A 108 -3.14 -2.79 -3.57
CA ILE A 108 -3.34 -2.03 -4.80
C ILE A 108 -2.99 -0.58 -4.58
N TYR A 109 -2.17 -0.02 -5.47
CA TYR A 109 -1.76 1.37 -5.46
C TYR A 109 -2.19 2.07 -6.75
N PHE A 110 -3.04 3.08 -6.62
CA PHE A 110 -3.59 3.86 -7.73
C PHE A 110 -3.84 5.31 -7.31
N GLU A 111 -4.22 6.16 -8.23
CA GLU A 111 -4.71 7.53 -8.01
C GLU A 111 -6.23 7.59 -8.19
N ALA A 112 -6.90 8.43 -7.41
CA ALA A 112 -8.37 8.42 -7.27
C ALA A 112 -9.13 8.59 -8.60
N ASP A 113 -8.55 9.28 -9.56
CA ASP A 113 -9.12 9.53 -10.90
C ASP A 113 -9.37 8.25 -11.72
N ILE A 114 -8.68 7.14 -11.41
CA ILE A 114 -8.85 5.87 -12.10
C ILE A 114 -9.63 4.82 -11.30
N LEU A 115 -10.20 5.18 -10.14
CA LEU A 115 -10.91 4.23 -9.27
C LEU A 115 -12.04 3.52 -10.03
N ASP A 116 -12.88 4.25 -10.74
CA ASP A 116 -14.02 3.67 -11.48
C ASP A 116 -13.54 2.74 -12.60
N GLU A 117 -12.44 3.08 -13.28
CA GLU A 117 -11.81 2.22 -14.29
C GLU A 117 -11.28 0.91 -13.70
N LEU A 118 -10.75 0.96 -12.47
CA LEU A 118 -10.15 -0.20 -11.80
C LEU A 118 -11.18 -1.08 -11.09
N ARG A 119 -12.37 -0.56 -10.77
CA ARG A 119 -13.39 -1.32 -10.02
C ARG A 119 -13.66 -2.71 -10.57
N PRO A 120 -13.97 -2.90 -11.88
CA PRO A 120 -14.25 -4.23 -12.41
C PRO A 120 -13.11 -5.23 -12.22
N PHE A 121 -11.87 -4.74 -12.31
CA PHE A 121 -10.67 -5.54 -12.03
C PHE A 121 -10.57 -5.90 -10.54
N MET A 122 -10.73 -4.92 -9.64
CA MET A 122 -10.65 -5.13 -8.20
C MET A 122 -11.76 -6.06 -7.68
N ASP A 123 -12.97 -5.93 -8.22
CA ASP A 123 -14.12 -6.78 -7.87
C ASP A 123 -13.89 -8.25 -8.27
N ALA A 124 -13.09 -8.50 -9.30
CA ALA A 124 -12.76 -9.85 -9.76
C ALA A 124 -11.63 -10.52 -8.95
N ILE A 125 -10.93 -9.81 -8.08
CA ILE A 125 -9.86 -10.38 -7.24
C ILE A 125 -10.49 -11.22 -6.11
N PRO A 126 -10.12 -12.52 -5.99
CA PRO A 126 -10.80 -13.46 -5.08
C PRO A 126 -10.27 -13.46 -3.63
N VAL A 127 -9.36 -12.55 -3.30
CA VAL A 127 -8.73 -12.43 -1.98
C VAL A 127 -8.92 -11.03 -1.42
N PRO A 128 -8.71 -10.81 -0.10
CA PRO A 128 -8.83 -9.48 0.49
C PRO A 128 -7.96 -8.44 -0.21
N LEU A 129 -8.46 -7.23 -0.31
CA LEU A 129 -7.75 -6.08 -0.87
C LEU A 129 -7.22 -5.17 0.24
N VAL A 130 -6.06 -4.59 0.03
CA VAL A 130 -5.52 -3.49 0.83
C VAL A 130 -5.19 -2.33 -0.10
N ILE A 131 -5.85 -1.21 0.10
CA ILE A 131 -5.66 -0.03 -0.76
C ILE A 131 -4.57 0.87 -0.17
N ASP A 132 -3.49 1.06 -0.91
CA ASP A 132 -2.40 1.96 -0.52
C ASP A 132 -2.90 3.42 -0.49
N HIS A 133 -2.63 4.11 0.62
CA HIS A 133 -2.85 5.55 0.78
C HIS A 133 -4.27 6.00 0.37
N MET A 134 -5.29 5.18 0.68
CA MET A 134 -6.71 5.46 0.38
C MET A 134 -7.00 5.69 -1.12
N GLY A 135 -6.15 5.22 -2.03
CA GLY A 135 -6.27 5.53 -3.46
C GLY A 135 -5.96 6.99 -3.80
N ARG A 136 -5.22 7.70 -2.94
CA ARG A 136 -4.76 9.08 -3.13
C ARG A 136 -5.89 10.09 -3.43
N PRO A 137 -6.91 10.21 -2.57
CA PRO A 137 -7.97 11.19 -2.77
C PRO A 137 -7.44 12.62 -2.62
N ASP A 138 -8.10 13.58 -3.26
CA ASP A 138 -7.85 15.01 -3.01
C ASP A 138 -8.44 15.41 -1.64
N VAL A 139 -7.64 15.35 -0.59
CA VAL A 139 -8.06 15.66 0.79
C VAL A 139 -8.46 17.11 0.99
N ARG A 140 -8.10 18.02 0.07
CA ARG A 140 -8.49 19.45 0.13
C ARG A 140 -10.00 19.66 -0.04
N GLN A 141 -10.68 18.70 -0.66
CA GLN A 141 -12.12 18.71 -0.83
C GLN A 141 -12.86 18.29 0.46
N GLY A 142 -12.13 17.93 1.51
CA GLY A 142 -12.69 17.47 2.78
C GLY A 142 -13.36 16.10 2.73
N PRO A 143 -14.01 15.67 3.83
CA PRO A 143 -14.59 14.33 3.97
C PRO A 143 -15.75 14.05 3.00
N ASP A 144 -16.40 15.10 2.53
CA ASP A 144 -17.52 15.04 1.57
C ASP A 144 -17.11 15.30 0.12
N GLY A 145 -15.82 15.38 -0.16
CA GLY A 145 -15.27 15.52 -1.50
C GLY A 145 -15.63 14.35 -2.42
N ALA A 146 -15.58 14.58 -3.72
CA ALA A 146 -15.96 13.56 -4.71
C ALA A 146 -15.14 12.27 -4.57
N ASP A 147 -13.81 12.39 -4.42
CA ASP A 147 -12.91 11.25 -4.27
C ASP A 147 -13.20 10.46 -2.99
N MET A 148 -13.44 11.16 -1.86
CA MET A 148 -13.78 10.51 -0.59
C MET A 148 -15.13 9.79 -0.64
N LYS A 149 -16.13 10.35 -1.31
CA LYS A 149 -17.41 9.68 -1.54
C LYS A 149 -17.29 8.46 -2.42
N ALA A 150 -16.53 8.55 -3.51
CA ALA A 150 -16.27 7.41 -4.39
C ALA A 150 -15.51 6.30 -3.65
N PHE A 151 -14.52 6.67 -2.83
CA PHE A 151 -13.75 5.70 -2.04
C PHE A 151 -14.62 5.02 -0.97
N ARG A 152 -15.48 5.76 -0.26
CA ARG A 152 -16.46 5.17 0.68
C ARG A 152 -17.38 4.18 -0.01
N ALA A 153 -17.97 4.55 -1.15
CA ALA A 153 -18.82 3.66 -1.93
C ALA A 153 -18.08 2.40 -2.41
N PHE A 154 -16.78 2.49 -2.62
CA PHE A 154 -15.94 1.34 -2.92
C PHE A 154 -15.73 0.47 -1.67
N LEU A 155 -15.43 1.03 -0.51
CA LEU A 155 -15.29 0.28 0.75
C LEU A 155 -16.59 -0.45 1.14
N ASP A 156 -17.74 0.16 0.86
CA ASP A 156 -19.07 -0.42 1.16
C ASP A 156 -19.45 -1.57 0.22
N SER A 157 -18.76 -1.72 -0.90
CA SER A 157 -19.06 -2.76 -1.89
C SER A 157 -18.62 -4.17 -1.48
N ARG A 158 -17.62 -4.29 -0.58
CA ARG A 158 -17.06 -5.56 -0.08
C ARG A 158 -16.54 -5.40 1.34
N ASP A 159 -16.77 -6.38 2.20
CA ASP A 159 -16.31 -6.35 3.60
C ASP A 159 -14.82 -6.67 3.78
N ASP A 160 -14.17 -7.18 2.75
CA ASP A 160 -12.75 -7.55 2.76
C ASP A 160 -11.82 -6.53 2.08
N ILE A 161 -12.29 -5.30 1.87
CA ILE A 161 -11.46 -4.18 1.43
C ILE A 161 -10.94 -3.44 2.65
N TRP A 162 -9.63 -3.43 2.80
CA TRP A 162 -8.87 -2.67 3.80
C TRP A 162 -8.20 -1.47 3.15
N PHE A 163 -7.87 -0.46 3.91
CA PHE A 163 -7.11 0.67 3.40
C PHE A 163 -6.05 1.15 4.38
N LYS A 164 -5.05 1.83 3.84
CA LYS A 164 -3.99 2.46 4.64
C LYS A 164 -4.25 3.96 4.75
N ALA A 165 -4.53 4.44 5.96
CA ALA A 165 -4.57 5.86 6.30
C ALA A 165 -3.12 6.35 6.52
N THR A 166 -2.43 6.65 5.45
CA THR A 166 -0.99 6.91 5.40
C THR A 166 -0.65 8.00 4.39
N CYS A 167 0.60 8.49 4.41
CA CYS A 167 1.15 9.46 3.46
C CYS A 167 0.43 10.80 3.39
N PRO A 168 0.16 11.46 4.53
CA PRO A 168 -0.38 12.81 4.50
C PRO A 168 0.51 13.77 3.70
N ASP A 169 1.82 13.58 3.77
CA ASP A 169 2.85 14.31 3.03
C ASP A 169 2.69 14.28 1.50
N ARG A 170 2.01 13.27 0.96
CA ARG A 170 1.78 13.10 -0.47
C ARG A 170 0.39 13.46 -0.94
N LEU A 171 -0.54 13.56 -0.02
CA LEU A 171 -1.96 13.81 -0.31
C LEU A 171 -2.33 15.26 -0.13
N ASP A 172 -1.51 16.00 0.60
CA ASP A 172 -1.79 17.38 0.91
C ASP A 172 -1.21 18.38 -0.10
N ALA A 173 -1.81 19.56 -0.10
CA ALA A 173 -1.50 20.70 -0.93
C ALA A 173 -0.20 21.45 -0.55
N ILE A 174 0.68 20.88 0.26
CA ILE A 174 1.96 21.52 0.62
C ILE A 174 2.73 22.04 -0.60
N LYS A 175 2.56 21.39 -1.74
CA LYS A 175 3.27 21.74 -2.98
C LYS A 175 2.83 23.05 -3.64
N GLU A 176 1.73 23.67 -3.21
CA GLU A 176 1.16 24.84 -3.88
C GLU A 176 1.15 26.14 -3.05
N GLY A 177 1.92 26.19 -1.96
CA GLY A 177 2.08 27.45 -1.19
C GLY A 177 0.82 27.92 -0.46
N GLY A 178 -0.12 27.03 -0.14
CA GLY A 178 -1.29 27.34 0.64
C GLY A 178 -0.93 27.70 2.08
N ALA A 179 -1.51 28.78 2.61
CA ALA A 179 -1.41 29.16 4.01
C ALA A 179 -2.29 28.23 4.85
N GLY A 180 -1.68 27.29 5.58
CA GLY A 180 -2.37 26.37 6.48
C GLY A 180 -1.43 25.25 6.94
N ASP A 181 -1.81 24.57 8.02
CA ASP A 181 -1.11 23.37 8.43
C ASP A 181 -1.56 22.21 7.50
N PRO A 182 -0.66 21.66 6.68
CA PRO A 182 -0.97 20.62 5.72
C PRO A 182 -1.57 19.37 6.36
N TRP A 183 -1.18 19.08 7.59
CA TRP A 183 -1.68 17.93 8.33
C TRP A 183 -3.16 18.05 8.70
N ASN A 184 -3.68 19.29 8.81
CA ASN A 184 -5.09 19.52 9.16
C ASN A 184 -6.03 19.10 8.03
N ALA A 185 -5.74 19.41 6.78
CA ALA A 185 -6.59 19.01 5.65
C ALA A 185 -6.68 17.47 5.54
N PHE A 186 -5.55 16.79 5.72
CA PHE A 186 -5.53 15.33 5.79
C PHE A 186 -6.35 14.81 6.98
N ALA A 187 -6.13 15.34 8.18
CA ALA A 187 -6.82 14.90 9.38
C ALA A 187 -8.33 15.12 9.28
N ASP A 188 -8.76 16.29 8.81
CA ASP A 188 -10.17 16.64 8.65
C ASP A 188 -10.89 15.74 7.64
N ALA A 189 -10.22 15.39 6.54
CA ALA A 189 -10.78 14.52 5.51
C ALA A 189 -10.81 13.05 5.94
N VAL A 190 -9.77 12.57 6.65
CA VAL A 190 -9.53 11.15 6.89
C VAL A 190 -10.05 10.67 8.25
N ALA A 191 -10.12 11.52 9.28
CA ALA A 191 -10.60 11.12 10.59
C ALA A 191 -12.02 10.53 10.57
N PRO A 192 -13.01 11.10 9.85
CA PRO A 192 -14.33 10.48 9.71
C PRO A 192 -14.29 9.12 9.01
N LEU A 193 -13.43 8.96 7.97
CA LEU A 193 -13.26 7.68 7.30
C LEU A 193 -12.71 6.62 8.25
N VAL A 194 -11.70 6.96 9.04
CA VAL A 194 -11.12 6.06 10.05
C VAL A 194 -12.15 5.69 11.11
N ALA A 195 -12.97 6.63 11.56
CA ALA A 195 -14.01 6.36 12.55
C ALA A 195 -15.08 5.40 12.05
N ASP A 196 -15.48 5.52 10.78
CA ASP A 196 -16.52 4.68 10.18
C ASP A 196 -16.03 3.25 9.85
N TYR A 197 -14.73 3.07 9.58
CA TYR A 197 -14.14 1.79 9.14
C TYR A 197 -13.00 1.32 10.07
N GLN A 198 -13.15 1.47 11.40
CA GLN A 198 -12.13 1.16 12.41
C GLN A 198 -11.55 -0.26 12.31
N ASP A 199 -12.36 -1.20 11.88
CA ASP A 199 -12.03 -2.63 11.74
C ASP A 199 -11.30 -2.97 10.43
N ARG A 200 -11.23 -2.02 9.50
CA ARG A 200 -10.63 -2.19 8.15
C ARG A 200 -9.58 -1.15 7.80
N VAL A 201 -9.13 -0.35 8.76
CA VAL A 201 -8.08 0.65 8.57
C VAL A 201 -6.73 0.14 9.07
N LEU A 202 -5.69 0.42 8.29
CA LEU A 202 -4.30 0.20 8.65
C LEU A 202 -3.58 1.55 8.74
N TRP A 203 -2.62 1.64 9.64
CA TRP A 203 -1.72 2.77 9.75
C TRP A 203 -0.29 2.36 9.39
N GLY A 204 0.51 3.29 8.88
CA GLY A 204 1.91 3.09 8.62
C GLY A 204 2.65 4.40 8.37
N THR A 205 3.96 4.37 8.51
CA THR A 205 4.83 5.52 8.31
C THR A 205 5.15 5.78 6.85
N ASP A 206 5.06 4.77 5.99
CA ASP A 206 5.65 4.75 4.64
C ASP A 206 7.18 5.02 4.67
N TRP A 207 7.82 4.79 5.84
CA TRP A 207 9.27 4.91 5.98
C TRP A 207 10.00 3.97 5.00
N PRO A 208 11.07 4.39 4.34
CA PRO A 208 11.85 5.62 4.52
C PRO A 208 11.41 6.79 3.62
N HIS A 209 10.14 6.91 3.29
CA HIS A 209 9.57 7.93 2.41
C HIS A 209 10.20 7.94 1.01
N PRO A 210 10.15 6.78 0.29
CA PRO A 210 10.92 6.55 -0.92
C PRO A 210 10.40 7.38 -2.03
N ASN A 211 10.28 8.28 -2.50
CA ASN A 211 9.79 9.20 -3.54
C ASN A 211 9.70 10.64 -3.07
N MET A 212 10.18 10.94 -1.86
CA MET A 212 10.35 12.30 -1.41
C MET A 212 11.73 12.76 -1.86
N ASP A 213 11.77 13.81 -2.67
CA ASP A 213 13.03 14.50 -2.96
C ASP A 213 13.48 15.12 -1.64
N THR A 214 14.57 14.59 -1.12
CA THR A 214 15.20 15.15 0.07
C THR A 214 16.42 15.90 -0.41
N GLU A 215 16.29 17.18 -0.59
CA GLU A 215 17.41 18.09 -0.48
C GLU A 215 17.82 18.30 0.98
#